data_8fd3ded47f088ed23f152b22774ee810
#
_entry.id   8fd3ded47f088ed23f152b22774ee810
#
_cell.length_a   1.000
_cell.length_b   1.000
_cell.length_c   1.000
_cell.angle_alpha   90.00
_cell.angle_beta   90.00
_cell.angle_gamma   90.00
#
_symmetry.space_group_name_H-M   'P 1'
#
loop_
_entity.id
_entity.type
_entity.pdbx_description
1 polymer ?
#
loop_
_entity_poly.entity_id
_entity_poly.type
_entity_poly.pdbx_seq_one_letter_code
_entity_poly.pdbx_strand_id
1 'polypeptide(L)'
;MTAKSDRLIGIGTATHVSAAVNAWFAYLATERELAAHTIEAYRRDLGQFLFFLGHHFGGPPEMETLLSLSARDVRSFLAHRRSQDVGSRSLSRTLSALRMFYRFLERRGYGKNDAIRAVSMPKLPHSVPKPLPAPKASALMEGSDIAAPDAPEWTIARDTAVLTLLYGSGLRISEALSLAVGEAPIKGRDMLRITGKGKKMRVVPVLPITREAIERYLNLCPRALGPDDPLFIGVRGKRLSPRIIQLRMAS
;
A
#
# COMPACT_ATOMS: atom_id res chain seq x y z
N MET A 1 -2.16 -6.43 -13.68
CA MET A 1 -1.46 -7.26 -12.66
C MET A 1 -2.39 -8.19 -11.86
N THR A 2 -3.70 -8.05 -11.94
CA THR A 2 -4.72 -8.87 -11.27
C THR A 2 -4.81 -10.32 -11.78
N ALA A 3 -4.63 -10.54 -13.08
CA ALA A 3 -4.80 -11.86 -13.70
C ALA A 3 -3.80 -12.95 -13.23
N LYS A 4 -2.61 -12.58 -12.74
CA LYS A 4 -1.60 -13.55 -12.27
C LYS A 4 -1.89 -14.05 -10.86
N SER A 5 -2.53 -13.22 -10.02
CA SER A 5 -2.93 -13.57 -8.65
C SER A 5 -4.20 -14.44 -8.64
N ASP A 6 -5.13 -14.18 -9.55
CA ASP A 6 -6.36 -14.98 -9.70
C ASP A 6 -6.06 -16.38 -10.25
N ARG A 7 -5.07 -16.52 -11.15
CA ARG A 7 -4.59 -17.82 -11.63
C ARG A 7 -3.97 -18.69 -10.53
N LEU A 8 -3.27 -18.09 -9.56
CA LEU A 8 -2.66 -18.84 -8.45
C LEU A 8 -3.71 -19.47 -7.52
N ILE A 9 -4.86 -18.83 -7.34
CA ILE A 9 -5.95 -19.34 -6.52
C ILE A 9 -6.73 -20.44 -7.26
N GLY A 10 -6.89 -20.34 -8.59
CA GLY A 10 -7.65 -21.29 -9.39
C GLY A 10 -6.92 -22.60 -9.73
N ILE A 11 -5.58 -22.61 -9.73
CA ILE A 11 -4.77 -23.77 -10.18
C ILE A 11 -4.45 -24.76 -9.05
N GLY A 12 -4.67 -24.39 -7.79
CA GLY A 12 -4.20 -25.19 -6.65
C GLY A 12 -5.21 -25.40 -5.54
N THR A 13 -6.53 -25.24 -5.79
CA THR A 13 -7.54 -25.39 -4.74
C THR A 13 -8.73 -26.21 -5.23
N ALA A 14 -9.28 -27.05 -4.33
CA ALA A 14 -10.53 -27.74 -4.60
C ALA A 14 -11.71 -26.74 -4.73
N THR A 15 -12.76 -27.12 -5.44
CA THR A 15 -13.91 -26.25 -5.77
C THR A 15 -14.51 -25.58 -4.53
N HIS A 16 -14.65 -26.31 -3.41
CA HIS A 16 -15.18 -25.77 -2.15
C HIS A 16 -14.28 -24.73 -1.50
N VAL A 17 -12.95 -24.92 -1.55
CA VAL A 17 -11.98 -23.95 -1.04
C VAL A 17 -12.00 -22.68 -1.88
N SER A 18 -12.04 -22.82 -3.21
CA SER A 18 -12.14 -21.68 -4.13
C SER A 18 -13.41 -20.85 -3.87
N ALA A 19 -14.56 -21.50 -3.66
CA ALA A 19 -15.80 -20.82 -3.32
C ALA A 19 -15.71 -20.07 -1.98
N ALA A 20 -15.14 -20.69 -0.94
CA ALA A 20 -14.92 -20.04 0.36
C ALA A 20 -13.97 -18.86 0.29
N VAL A 21 -12.90 -18.95 -0.49
CA VAL A 21 -11.95 -17.87 -0.75
C VAL A 21 -12.61 -16.68 -1.43
N ASN A 22 -13.40 -16.91 -2.46
CA ASN A 22 -14.14 -15.86 -3.17
C ASN A 22 -15.18 -15.19 -2.26
N ALA A 23 -15.92 -15.97 -1.47
CA ALA A 23 -16.86 -15.47 -0.49
C ALA A 23 -16.16 -14.62 0.59
N TRP A 24 -14.95 -15.02 1.02
CA TRP A 24 -14.16 -14.23 1.97
C TRP A 24 -13.73 -12.88 1.39
N PHE A 25 -13.26 -12.83 0.13
CA PHE A 25 -12.89 -11.56 -0.48
C PHE A 25 -14.08 -10.64 -0.71
N ALA A 26 -15.25 -11.19 -1.06
CA ALA A 26 -16.50 -10.43 -1.10
C ALA A 26 -16.84 -9.85 0.28
N TYR A 27 -16.78 -10.66 1.34
CA TYR A 27 -16.96 -10.23 2.73
C TYR A 27 -15.99 -9.10 3.13
N LEU A 28 -14.71 -9.20 2.76
CA LEU A 28 -13.72 -8.14 3.07
C LEU A 28 -14.03 -6.82 2.36
N ALA A 29 -14.57 -6.89 1.14
CA ALA A 29 -14.91 -5.71 0.35
C ALA A 29 -16.21 -5.05 0.82
N THR A 30 -17.26 -5.84 1.08
CA THR A 30 -18.62 -5.34 1.33
C THR A 30 -18.93 -5.14 2.81
N GLU A 31 -18.64 -6.14 3.66
CA GLU A 31 -19.00 -6.08 5.08
C GLU A 31 -17.88 -5.46 5.95
N ARG A 32 -16.62 -5.63 5.55
CA ARG A 32 -15.46 -5.07 6.28
C ARG A 32 -14.95 -3.77 5.69
N GLU A 33 -15.39 -3.39 4.50
CA GLU A 33 -15.00 -2.18 3.77
C GLU A 33 -13.47 -1.94 3.77
N LEU A 34 -12.70 -3.03 3.60
CA LEU A 34 -11.25 -2.91 3.58
C LEU A 34 -10.78 -2.22 2.29
N ALA A 35 -9.74 -1.39 2.43
CA ALA A 35 -9.13 -0.73 1.28
C ALA A 35 -8.66 -1.74 0.23
N ALA A 36 -8.84 -1.42 -1.07
CA ALA A 36 -8.50 -2.29 -2.20
C ALA A 36 -7.07 -2.85 -2.12
N HIS A 37 -6.09 -2.02 -1.76
CA HIS A 37 -4.69 -2.47 -1.57
C HIS A 37 -4.51 -3.49 -0.44
N THR A 38 -5.33 -3.43 0.62
CA THR A 38 -5.31 -4.43 1.70
C THR A 38 -5.87 -5.75 1.21
N ILE A 39 -6.98 -5.71 0.48
CA ILE A 39 -7.60 -6.90 -0.11
C ILE A 39 -6.64 -7.57 -1.11
N GLU A 40 -5.97 -6.77 -1.96
CA GLU A 40 -4.98 -7.28 -2.91
C GLU A 40 -3.77 -7.91 -2.20
N ALA A 41 -3.30 -7.30 -1.11
CA ALA A 41 -2.22 -7.88 -0.30
C ALA A 41 -2.64 -9.21 0.34
N TYR A 42 -3.86 -9.29 0.88
CA TYR A 42 -4.40 -10.51 1.47
C TYR A 42 -4.66 -11.60 0.40
N ARG A 43 -5.06 -11.20 -0.80
CA ARG A 43 -5.21 -12.14 -1.93
C ARG A 43 -3.88 -12.80 -2.28
N ARG A 44 -2.81 -12.02 -2.37
CA ARG A 44 -1.45 -12.55 -2.59
C ARG A 44 -1.00 -13.44 -1.45
N ASP A 45 -1.20 -13.01 -0.20
CA ASP A 45 -0.78 -13.75 0.98
C ASP A 45 -1.50 -15.11 1.08
N LEU A 46 -2.83 -15.14 0.91
CA LEU A 46 -3.62 -16.37 0.94
C LEU A 46 -3.30 -17.27 -0.27
N GLY A 47 -3.16 -16.68 -1.47
CA GLY A 47 -2.80 -17.46 -2.67
C GLY A 47 -1.46 -18.17 -2.52
N GLN A 48 -0.45 -17.50 -1.93
CA GLN A 48 0.86 -18.11 -1.65
C GLN A 48 0.77 -19.22 -0.59
N PHE A 49 -0.12 -19.06 0.39
CA PHE A 49 -0.35 -20.10 1.39
C PHE A 49 -1.00 -21.34 0.78
N LEU A 50 -2.06 -21.17 0.02
CA LEU A 50 -2.75 -22.29 -0.64
C LEU A 50 -1.84 -23.01 -1.65
N PHE A 51 -1.02 -22.25 -2.38
CA PHE A 51 -0.01 -22.80 -3.28
C PHE A 51 1.04 -23.64 -2.53
N PHE A 52 1.56 -23.12 -1.41
CA PHE A 52 2.49 -23.88 -0.57
C PHE A 52 1.86 -25.17 -0.07
N LEU A 53 0.62 -25.14 0.41
CA LEU A 53 -0.11 -26.32 0.88
C LEU A 53 -0.28 -27.34 -0.23
N GLY A 54 -0.59 -26.90 -1.45
CA GLY A 54 -0.69 -27.78 -2.62
C GLY A 54 0.59 -28.58 -2.88
N HIS A 55 1.75 -27.93 -2.76
CA HIS A 55 3.04 -28.62 -2.85
C HIS A 55 3.36 -29.48 -1.63
N HIS A 56 3.01 -28.99 -0.44
CA HIS A 56 3.31 -29.66 0.82
C HIS A 56 2.55 -30.97 1.02
N PHE A 57 1.30 -31.03 0.55
CA PHE A 57 0.42 -32.20 0.65
C PHE A 57 0.26 -32.98 -0.66
N GLY A 58 0.93 -32.56 -1.74
CA GLY A 58 0.95 -33.27 -3.01
C GLY A 58 -0.31 -33.13 -3.85
N GLY A 59 -1.17 -32.15 -3.56
CA GLY A 59 -2.39 -31.86 -4.32
C GLY A 59 -3.13 -30.62 -3.87
N PRO A 60 -4.17 -30.20 -4.60
CA PRO A 60 -4.99 -29.05 -4.23
C PRO A 60 -5.55 -29.21 -2.81
N PRO A 61 -5.35 -28.24 -1.90
CA PRO A 61 -5.86 -28.37 -0.54
C PRO A 61 -7.39 -28.36 -0.54
N GLU A 62 -7.97 -29.36 0.11
CA GLU A 62 -9.40 -29.47 0.38
C GLU A 62 -9.75 -28.75 1.68
N MET A 63 -11.04 -28.55 1.94
CA MET A 63 -11.50 -27.89 3.16
C MET A 63 -11.08 -28.65 4.42
N GLU A 64 -11.17 -29.97 4.40
CA GLU A 64 -10.73 -30.83 5.49
C GLU A 64 -9.22 -30.64 5.79
N THR A 65 -8.38 -30.60 4.74
CA THR A 65 -6.96 -30.30 4.86
C THR A 65 -6.73 -28.95 5.54
N LEU A 66 -7.45 -27.91 5.14
CA LEU A 66 -7.32 -26.59 5.75
C LEU A 66 -7.71 -26.60 7.24
N LEU A 67 -8.76 -27.32 7.59
CA LEU A 67 -9.27 -27.38 8.96
C LEU A 67 -8.42 -28.26 9.88
N SER A 68 -7.69 -29.23 9.33
CA SER A 68 -6.80 -30.15 10.07
C SER A 68 -5.36 -29.70 10.17
N LEU A 69 -4.98 -28.56 9.57
CA LEU A 69 -3.60 -28.04 9.63
C LEU A 69 -3.11 -27.90 11.07
N SER A 70 -1.88 -28.34 11.31
CA SER A 70 -1.19 -28.17 12.57
C SER A 70 -0.46 -26.81 12.64
N ALA A 71 -0.12 -26.38 13.84
CA ALA A 71 0.73 -25.20 14.02
C ALA A 71 2.13 -25.37 13.38
N ARG A 72 2.57 -26.64 13.17
CA ARG A 72 3.84 -26.95 12.47
C ARG A 72 3.74 -26.61 10.99
N ASP A 73 2.64 -26.93 10.33
CA ASP A 73 2.44 -26.66 8.89
C ASP A 73 2.44 -25.15 8.62
N VAL A 74 1.78 -24.39 9.48
CA VAL A 74 1.78 -22.93 9.37
C VAL A 74 3.18 -22.35 9.62
N ARG A 75 3.93 -22.88 10.59
CA ARG A 75 5.32 -22.46 10.82
C ARG A 75 6.21 -22.84 9.65
N SER A 76 6.03 -24.02 9.05
CA SER A 76 6.76 -24.45 7.83
C SER A 76 6.52 -23.50 6.68
N PHE A 77 5.28 -23.08 6.47
CA PHE A 77 4.95 -22.03 5.48
C PHE A 77 5.68 -20.71 5.75
N LEU A 78 5.61 -20.21 7.00
CA LEU A 78 6.30 -18.96 7.34
C LEU A 78 7.82 -19.06 7.19
N ALA A 79 8.42 -20.21 7.52
CA ALA A 79 9.83 -20.49 7.31
C ALA A 79 10.19 -20.51 5.81
N HIS A 80 9.38 -21.19 5.00
CA HIS A 80 9.51 -21.20 3.53
C HIS A 80 9.43 -19.77 2.95
N ARG A 81 8.51 -18.93 3.45
CA ARG A 81 8.44 -17.53 3.01
C ARG A 81 9.68 -16.74 3.43
N ARG A 82 10.21 -17.01 4.62
CA ARG A 82 11.43 -16.35 5.11
C ARG A 82 12.65 -16.73 4.28
N SER A 83 12.79 -17.98 3.82
CA SER A 83 13.86 -18.40 2.90
C SER A 83 13.78 -17.74 1.52
N GLN A 84 12.65 -17.10 1.19
CA GLN A 84 12.45 -16.26 0.01
C GLN A 84 12.67 -14.76 0.30
N ASP A 85 13.42 -14.42 1.34
CA ASP A 85 13.72 -13.04 1.78
C ASP A 85 12.50 -12.18 2.14
N VAL A 86 11.38 -12.82 2.52
CA VAL A 86 10.19 -12.08 2.96
C VAL A 86 10.39 -11.57 4.38
N GLY A 87 10.44 -10.25 4.53
CA GLY A 87 10.67 -9.58 5.80
C GLY A 87 9.54 -9.79 6.84
N SER A 88 9.89 -9.66 8.13
CA SER A 88 9.02 -9.92 9.29
C SER A 88 7.67 -9.16 9.25
N ARG A 89 7.64 -7.91 8.71
CA ARG A 89 6.38 -7.15 8.54
C ARG A 89 5.41 -7.84 7.57
N SER A 90 5.92 -8.33 6.46
CA SER A 90 5.10 -9.05 5.47
C SER A 90 4.61 -10.38 6.03
N LEU A 91 5.47 -11.13 6.74
CA LEU A 91 5.07 -12.37 7.41
C LEU A 91 4.00 -12.13 8.48
N SER A 92 4.10 -11.05 9.26
CA SER A 92 3.07 -10.66 10.23
C SER A 92 1.74 -10.33 9.56
N ARG A 93 1.78 -9.60 8.42
CA ARG A 93 0.57 -9.34 7.63
C ARG A 93 -0.04 -10.64 7.12
N THR A 94 0.78 -11.52 6.56
CA THR A 94 0.35 -12.83 6.07
C THR A 94 -0.36 -13.63 7.17
N LEU A 95 0.25 -13.75 8.36
CA LEU A 95 -0.37 -14.46 9.48
C LEU A 95 -1.68 -13.79 9.94
N SER A 96 -1.76 -12.46 9.87
CA SER A 96 -3.00 -11.72 10.16
C SER A 96 -4.10 -12.02 9.14
N ALA A 97 -3.75 -12.09 7.85
CA ALA A 97 -4.67 -12.46 6.78
C ALA A 97 -5.20 -13.90 6.97
N LEU A 98 -4.31 -14.87 7.25
CA LEU A 98 -4.68 -16.24 7.53
C LEU A 98 -5.63 -16.34 8.74
N ARG A 99 -5.30 -15.68 9.85
CA ARG A 99 -6.18 -15.65 11.04
C ARG A 99 -7.56 -15.05 10.75
N MET A 100 -7.63 -14.07 9.88
CA MET A 100 -8.90 -13.46 9.47
C MET A 100 -9.70 -14.41 8.57
N PHE A 101 -9.04 -15.10 7.64
CA PHE A 101 -9.66 -16.09 6.79
C PHE A 101 -10.24 -17.26 7.62
N TYR A 102 -9.46 -17.82 8.54
CA TYR A 102 -9.94 -18.92 9.40
C TYR A 102 -11.08 -18.50 10.33
N ARG A 103 -11.08 -17.27 10.84
CA ARG A 103 -12.24 -16.71 11.55
C ARG A 103 -13.49 -16.60 10.66
N PHE A 104 -13.30 -16.27 9.39
CA PHE A 104 -14.40 -16.25 8.44
C PHE A 104 -14.95 -17.67 8.20
N LEU A 105 -14.08 -18.66 7.99
CA LEU A 105 -14.50 -20.06 7.83
C LEU A 105 -15.32 -20.55 9.05
N GLU A 106 -14.85 -20.28 10.25
CA GLU A 106 -15.55 -20.60 11.49
C GLU A 106 -16.93 -19.94 11.56
N ARG A 107 -17.03 -18.64 11.27
CA ARG A 107 -18.30 -17.89 11.28
C ARG A 107 -19.31 -18.37 10.24
N ARG A 108 -18.85 -18.84 9.10
CA ARG A 108 -19.68 -19.34 8.01
C ARG A 108 -19.99 -20.85 8.13
N GLY A 109 -19.58 -21.48 9.22
CA GLY A 109 -19.90 -22.89 9.51
C GLY A 109 -19.06 -23.91 8.74
N TYR A 110 -17.97 -23.50 8.06
CA TYR A 110 -17.08 -24.46 7.40
C TYR A 110 -16.30 -25.32 8.39
N GLY A 111 -16.01 -24.80 9.59
CA GLY A 111 -15.26 -25.48 10.64
C GLY A 111 -14.27 -24.56 11.34
N LYS A 112 -13.58 -25.10 12.35
CA LYS A 112 -12.64 -24.38 13.21
C LYS A 112 -11.25 -24.99 13.13
N ASN A 113 -10.21 -24.13 13.17
CA ASN A 113 -8.82 -24.54 13.35
C ASN A 113 -8.13 -23.61 14.35
N ASP A 114 -7.85 -24.13 15.55
CA ASP A 114 -7.18 -23.35 16.62
C ASP A 114 -5.66 -23.29 16.45
N ALA A 115 -5.06 -24.17 15.64
CA ALA A 115 -3.62 -24.21 15.42
C ALA A 115 -3.08 -22.90 14.78
N ILE A 116 -3.88 -22.28 13.91
CA ILE A 116 -3.54 -20.97 13.31
C ILE A 116 -3.42 -19.87 14.38
N ARG A 117 -4.22 -19.93 15.43
CA ARG A 117 -4.18 -18.96 16.54
C ARG A 117 -2.95 -19.17 17.43
N ALA A 118 -2.51 -20.43 17.59
CA ALA A 118 -1.37 -20.81 18.41
C ALA A 118 0.00 -20.41 17.83
N VAL A 119 0.09 -20.08 16.53
CA VAL A 119 1.34 -19.63 15.92
C VAL A 119 1.65 -18.19 16.35
N SER A 120 2.81 -17.98 16.98
CA SER A 120 3.24 -16.65 17.42
C SER A 120 3.50 -15.71 16.23
N MET A 121 3.20 -14.42 16.40
CA MET A 121 3.54 -13.39 15.41
C MET A 121 5.06 -13.26 15.31
N PRO A 122 5.61 -13.09 14.09
CA PRO A 122 7.01 -12.75 13.91
C PRO A 122 7.39 -11.49 14.70
N LYS A 123 8.51 -11.55 15.41
CA LYS A 123 9.03 -10.36 16.12
C LYS A 123 9.33 -9.27 15.09
N LEU A 124 8.74 -8.11 15.26
CA LEU A 124 9.03 -6.93 14.45
C LEU A 124 10.17 -6.15 15.12
N PRO A 125 11.19 -5.75 14.36
CA PRO A 125 12.18 -4.83 14.90
C PRO A 125 11.48 -3.52 15.31
N HIS A 126 11.72 -3.07 16.52
CA HIS A 126 11.30 -1.75 16.98
C HIS A 126 12.09 -0.71 16.20
N SER A 127 11.46 -0.15 15.19
CA SER A 127 12.00 0.99 14.44
C SER A 127 11.16 2.20 14.81
N VAL A 128 11.72 3.07 15.63
CA VAL A 128 11.19 4.41 15.80
C VAL A 128 11.43 5.14 14.48
N PRO A 129 10.39 5.72 13.85
CA PRO A 129 10.59 6.56 12.68
C PRO A 129 11.62 7.65 13.02
N LYS A 130 12.74 7.68 12.31
CA LYS A 130 13.71 8.76 12.46
C LYS A 130 13.13 9.98 11.76
N PRO A 131 12.85 11.08 12.47
CA PRO A 131 12.47 12.33 11.82
C PRO A 131 13.63 12.77 10.91
N LEU A 132 13.28 13.41 9.80
CA LEU A 132 14.28 13.97 8.92
C LEU A 132 15.02 15.10 9.67
N PRO A 133 16.36 15.11 9.70
CA PRO A 133 17.10 16.22 10.31
C PRO A 133 16.71 17.56 9.66
N ALA A 134 16.60 18.63 10.44
CA ALA A 134 16.16 19.93 9.94
C ALA A 134 16.98 20.44 8.74
N PRO A 135 18.32 20.32 8.68
CA PRO A 135 19.09 20.71 7.50
C PRO A 135 18.73 19.94 6.24
N LYS A 136 18.48 18.62 6.37
CA LYS A 136 18.07 17.80 5.23
C LYS A 136 16.64 18.13 4.78
N ALA A 137 15.75 18.49 5.72
CA ALA A 137 14.42 18.97 5.38
C ALA A 137 14.46 20.30 4.61
N SER A 138 15.32 21.24 5.01
CA SER A 138 15.53 22.51 4.30
C SER A 138 16.10 22.28 2.90
N ALA A 139 17.13 21.47 2.76
CA ALA A 139 17.74 21.16 1.46
C ALA A 139 16.72 20.50 0.49
N LEU A 140 15.84 19.63 1.00
CA LEU A 140 14.74 19.05 0.22
C LEU A 140 13.70 20.11 -0.21
N MET A 141 13.41 21.10 0.64
CA MET A 141 12.48 22.19 0.31
C MET A 141 13.10 23.18 -0.68
N GLU A 142 14.42 23.34 -0.68
CA GLU A 142 15.16 24.18 -1.63
C GLU A 142 15.41 23.46 -2.98
N GLY A 143 15.18 22.17 -3.04
CA GLY A 143 15.35 21.35 -4.26
C GLY A 143 16.81 21.00 -4.57
N SER A 144 17.77 21.38 -3.73
CA SER A 144 19.21 21.16 -3.94
C SER A 144 19.62 19.69 -3.90
N ASP A 145 18.97 18.89 -3.05
CA ASP A 145 19.26 17.46 -2.88
C ASP A 145 18.46 16.52 -3.84
N ILE A 146 17.58 17.08 -4.68
CA ILE A 146 16.64 16.28 -5.48
C ILE A 146 17.08 16.17 -6.94
N ALA A 147 17.96 17.05 -7.38
CA ALA A 147 18.36 17.17 -8.77
C ALA A 147 19.24 15.98 -9.21
N ALA A 148 18.67 15.08 -10.04
CA ALA A 148 19.52 14.28 -10.91
C ALA A 148 20.16 15.23 -11.94
N PRO A 149 21.45 15.06 -12.31
CA PRO A 149 22.18 16.00 -13.17
C PRO A 149 21.47 16.38 -14.49
N ASP A 150 20.69 15.47 -15.05
CA ASP A 150 19.99 15.64 -16.34
C ASP A 150 18.47 15.73 -16.22
N ALA A 151 17.92 15.95 -15.01
CA ALA A 151 16.49 16.01 -14.83
C ALA A 151 15.90 17.33 -15.38
N PRO A 152 14.81 17.29 -16.17
CA PRO A 152 14.13 18.50 -16.60
C PRO A 152 13.73 19.38 -15.41
N GLU A 153 13.92 20.69 -15.49
CA GLU A 153 13.69 21.65 -14.39
C GLU A 153 12.28 21.51 -13.80
N TRP A 154 11.26 21.34 -14.65
CA TRP A 154 9.89 21.16 -14.19
C TRP A 154 9.69 19.91 -13.31
N THR A 155 10.49 18.84 -13.52
CA THR A 155 10.41 17.63 -12.69
C THR A 155 11.04 17.85 -11.32
N ILE A 156 12.09 18.65 -11.25
CA ILE A 156 12.71 19.08 -9.98
C ILE A 156 11.72 19.95 -9.22
N ALA A 157 11.13 20.94 -9.86
CA ALA A 157 10.12 21.82 -9.25
C ALA A 157 8.89 21.02 -8.76
N ARG A 158 8.45 20.01 -9.54
CA ARG A 158 7.38 19.10 -9.15
C ARG A 158 7.73 18.31 -7.88
N ASP A 159 8.90 17.69 -7.86
CA ASP A 159 9.32 16.84 -6.75
C ASP A 159 9.51 17.69 -5.48
N THR A 160 10.07 18.88 -5.62
CA THR A 160 10.14 19.89 -4.54
C THR A 160 8.76 20.27 -4.02
N ALA A 161 7.80 20.57 -4.90
CA ALA A 161 6.44 20.92 -4.51
C ALA A 161 5.74 19.76 -3.76
N VAL A 162 5.91 18.52 -4.22
CA VAL A 162 5.38 17.34 -3.52
C VAL A 162 6.00 17.21 -2.13
N LEU A 163 7.33 17.29 -2.01
CA LEU A 163 8.02 17.10 -0.73
C LEU A 163 7.70 18.20 0.26
N THR A 164 7.66 19.46 -0.20
CA THR A 164 7.28 20.61 0.63
C THR A 164 5.83 20.46 1.13
N LEU A 165 4.93 19.98 0.27
CA LEU A 165 3.54 19.70 0.66
C LEU A 165 3.46 18.56 1.69
N LEU A 166 4.20 17.46 1.51
CA LEU A 166 4.24 16.36 2.46
C LEU A 166 4.77 16.79 3.83
N TYR A 167 5.87 17.52 3.84
CA TYR A 167 6.53 18.00 5.06
C TYR A 167 5.71 19.09 5.76
N GLY A 168 5.29 20.11 5.03
CA GLY A 168 4.62 21.29 5.58
C GLY A 168 3.19 21.05 6.04
N SER A 169 2.49 20.08 5.43
CA SER A 169 1.07 19.80 5.76
C SER A 169 0.85 18.39 6.37
N GLY A 170 1.89 17.59 6.56
CA GLY A 170 1.80 16.25 7.15
C GLY A 170 0.88 15.28 6.37
N LEU A 171 0.80 15.44 5.05
CA LEU A 171 -0.02 14.58 4.21
C LEU A 171 0.65 13.22 3.99
N ARG A 172 -0.18 12.18 3.82
CA ARG A 172 0.30 10.93 3.25
C ARG A 172 0.59 11.12 1.77
N ILE A 173 1.61 10.44 1.25
CA ILE A 173 1.98 10.55 -0.17
C ILE A 173 0.80 10.28 -1.12
N SER A 174 -0.06 9.33 -0.79
CA SER A 174 -1.26 9.05 -1.58
C SER A 174 -2.27 10.19 -1.55
N GLU A 175 -2.40 10.88 -0.42
CA GLU A 175 -3.29 12.04 -0.27
C GLU A 175 -2.77 13.22 -1.11
N ALA A 176 -1.48 13.55 -1.00
CA ALA A 176 -0.87 14.60 -1.79
C ALA A 176 -0.98 14.34 -3.30
N LEU A 177 -0.66 13.11 -3.73
CA LEU A 177 -0.70 12.74 -5.15
C LEU A 177 -2.13 12.51 -5.68
N SER A 178 -3.15 12.44 -4.84
CA SER A 178 -4.54 12.36 -5.28
C SER A 178 -5.16 13.70 -5.66
N LEU A 179 -4.56 14.81 -5.24
CA LEU A 179 -5.08 16.15 -5.52
C LEU A 179 -5.25 16.42 -7.02
N ALA A 180 -6.32 17.11 -7.36
CA ALA A 180 -6.52 17.70 -8.66
C ALA A 180 -6.01 19.16 -8.68
N VAL A 181 -5.79 19.70 -9.86
CA VAL A 181 -5.33 21.11 -10.02
C VAL A 181 -6.33 22.10 -9.40
N GLY A 182 -7.64 21.85 -9.55
CA GLY A 182 -8.69 22.70 -8.95
C GLY A 182 -8.70 22.68 -7.42
N GLU A 183 -8.09 21.68 -6.79
CA GLU A 183 -7.93 21.56 -5.34
C GLU A 183 -6.60 22.15 -4.84
N ALA A 184 -5.71 22.53 -5.76
CA ALA A 184 -4.37 23.01 -5.40
C ALA A 184 -4.46 24.21 -4.46
N PRO A 185 -3.60 24.28 -3.42
CA PRO A 185 -3.53 25.41 -2.49
C PRO A 185 -2.72 26.56 -3.10
N ILE A 186 -3.28 27.18 -4.13
CA ILE A 186 -2.70 28.32 -4.87
C ILE A 186 -3.64 29.51 -4.80
N LYS A 187 -3.22 30.67 -5.27
CA LYS A 187 -4.05 31.90 -5.34
C LYS A 187 -4.68 32.28 -4.00
N GLY A 188 -3.88 32.30 -2.93
CA GLY A 188 -4.33 32.71 -1.60
C GLY A 188 -5.09 31.66 -0.79
N ARG A 189 -5.22 30.43 -1.28
CA ARG A 189 -5.76 29.32 -0.48
C ARG A 189 -4.67 28.80 0.48
N ASP A 190 -4.89 29.02 1.75
CA ASP A 190 -3.99 28.60 2.84
C ASP A 190 -4.42 27.32 3.55
N MET A 191 -5.50 26.72 3.09
CA MET A 191 -6.10 25.50 3.67
C MET A 191 -6.39 24.46 2.58
N LEU A 192 -6.10 23.20 2.88
CA LEU A 192 -6.44 22.03 2.06
C LEU A 192 -7.45 21.15 2.76
N ARG A 193 -8.49 20.74 2.02
CA ARG A 193 -9.43 19.72 2.47
C ARG A 193 -9.00 18.37 1.97
N ILE A 194 -8.69 17.46 2.89
CA ILE A 194 -8.15 16.12 2.58
C ILE A 194 -9.14 15.06 3.03
N THR A 195 -9.46 14.15 2.11
CA THR A 195 -10.23 12.94 2.42
C THR A 195 -9.26 11.80 2.72
N GLY A 196 -9.19 11.40 3.99
CA GLY A 196 -8.30 10.34 4.46
C GLY A 196 -8.94 8.94 4.43
N LYS A 197 -8.28 8.00 5.10
CA LYS A 197 -8.77 6.61 5.24
C LYS A 197 -10.16 6.59 5.90
N GLY A 198 -11.09 5.81 5.34
CA GLY A 198 -12.47 5.70 5.83
C GLY A 198 -13.33 6.93 5.51
N LYS A 199 -13.02 7.64 4.43
CA LYS A 199 -13.74 8.85 3.97
C LYS A 199 -13.78 9.98 5.00
N LYS A 200 -12.92 9.94 6.04
CA LYS A 200 -12.84 11.03 7.02
C LYS A 200 -12.19 12.24 6.40
N MET A 201 -12.89 13.37 6.40
CA MET A 201 -12.36 14.63 5.92
C MET A 201 -11.63 15.37 7.05
N ARG A 202 -10.51 16.01 6.71
CA ARG A 202 -9.81 16.95 7.56
C ARG A 202 -9.33 18.14 6.75
N VAL A 203 -9.19 19.26 7.41
CA VAL A 203 -8.59 20.48 6.85
C VAL A 203 -7.19 20.61 7.42
N VAL A 204 -6.23 20.92 6.57
CA VAL A 204 -4.83 21.11 6.95
C VAL A 204 -4.34 22.46 6.43
N PRO A 205 -3.54 23.19 7.23
CA PRO A 205 -2.93 24.43 6.78
C PRO A 205 -1.83 24.16 5.75
N VAL A 206 -1.61 25.12 4.87
CA VAL A 206 -0.55 25.07 3.86
C VAL A 206 0.34 26.29 4.02
N LEU A 207 1.64 26.03 4.18
CA LEU A 207 2.63 27.06 4.35
C LEU A 207 2.81 27.89 3.05
N PRO A 208 3.14 29.19 3.14
CA PRO A 208 3.41 30.02 1.96
C PRO A 208 4.43 29.39 1.00
N ILE A 209 5.54 28.89 1.53
CA ILE A 209 6.59 28.22 0.75
C ILE A 209 6.06 27.01 -0.05
N THR A 210 5.07 26.29 0.47
CA THR A 210 4.44 25.17 -0.24
C THR A 210 3.61 25.66 -1.43
N ARG A 211 2.91 26.76 -1.26
CA ARG A 211 2.12 27.38 -2.35
C ARG A 211 3.03 27.86 -3.47
N GLU A 212 4.09 28.57 -3.11
CA GLU A 212 5.11 29.07 -4.06
C GLU A 212 5.76 27.92 -4.84
N ALA A 213 6.10 26.82 -4.16
CA ALA A 213 6.66 25.65 -4.81
C ALA A 213 5.67 25.01 -5.81
N ILE A 214 4.37 24.93 -5.46
CA ILE A 214 3.33 24.40 -6.35
C ILE A 214 3.12 25.34 -7.55
N GLU A 215 3.05 26.64 -7.33
CA GLU A 215 2.91 27.65 -8.40
C GLU A 215 4.11 27.60 -9.36
N ARG A 216 5.33 27.53 -8.81
CA ARG A 216 6.54 27.35 -9.64
C ARG A 216 6.47 26.10 -10.49
N TYR A 217 6.07 24.96 -9.90
CA TYR A 217 5.90 23.72 -10.66
C TYR A 217 4.89 23.88 -11.79
N LEU A 218 3.71 24.46 -11.51
CA LEU A 218 2.67 24.64 -12.53
C LEU A 218 3.11 25.56 -13.66
N ASN A 219 3.87 26.60 -13.35
CA ASN A 219 4.42 27.53 -14.36
C ASN A 219 5.48 26.85 -15.26
N LEU A 220 6.27 25.92 -14.73
CA LEU A 220 7.30 25.19 -15.47
C LEU A 220 6.77 23.95 -16.15
N CYS A 221 5.57 23.49 -15.80
CA CYS A 221 4.98 22.26 -16.35
C CYS A 221 4.76 22.40 -17.86
N PRO A 222 5.33 21.52 -18.70
CA PRO A 222 5.21 21.62 -20.16
C PRO A 222 3.83 21.27 -20.71
N ARG A 223 2.88 20.93 -19.84
CA ARG A 223 1.51 20.56 -20.21
C ARG A 223 0.51 21.52 -19.57
N ALA A 224 -0.43 21.97 -20.36
CA ALA A 224 -1.60 22.67 -19.84
C ALA A 224 -2.48 21.66 -19.07
N LEU A 225 -2.69 21.93 -17.79
CA LEU A 225 -3.50 21.09 -16.90
C LEU A 225 -4.82 21.79 -16.62
N GLY A 226 -5.93 21.06 -16.82
CA GLY A 226 -7.26 21.51 -16.44
C GLY A 226 -7.56 21.29 -14.94
N PRO A 227 -8.67 21.86 -14.44
CA PRO A 227 -9.03 21.76 -13.02
C PRO A 227 -9.17 20.33 -12.49
N ASP A 228 -9.63 19.39 -13.32
CA ASP A 228 -9.86 17.99 -12.95
C ASP A 228 -8.64 17.09 -13.17
N ASP A 229 -7.60 17.64 -13.81
CA ASP A 229 -6.37 16.88 -14.02
C ASP A 229 -5.61 16.66 -12.71
N PRO A 230 -4.81 15.58 -12.61
CA PRO A 230 -3.93 15.38 -11.47
C PRO A 230 -3.00 16.59 -11.27
N LEU A 231 -2.93 17.12 -10.05
CA LEU A 231 -2.02 18.22 -9.73
C LEU A 231 -0.57 17.84 -10.07
N PHE A 232 -0.13 16.64 -9.71
CA PHE A 232 1.23 16.18 -9.97
C PHE A 232 1.24 15.09 -11.02
N ILE A 233 1.96 15.36 -12.13
CA ILE A 233 2.06 14.43 -13.27
C ILE A 233 3.47 13.87 -13.43
N GLY A 234 3.55 12.67 -13.98
CA GLY A 234 4.80 12.08 -14.46
C GLY A 234 5.15 12.55 -15.87
N VAL A 235 6.37 12.25 -16.34
CA VAL A 235 6.87 12.61 -17.68
C VAL A 235 5.94 12.15 -18.81
N ARG A 236 5.17 11.09 -18.61
CA ARG A 236 4.18 10.59 -19.59
C ARG A 236 2.82 11.29 -19.51
N GLY A 237 2.67 12.33 -18.67
CA GLY A 237 1.42 13.08 -18.48
C GLY A 237 0.36 12.38 -17.61
N LYS A 238 0.61 11.18 -17.12
CA LYS A 238 -0.27 10.49 -16.16
C LYS A 238 0.03 10.94 -14.73
N ARG A 239 -0.91 10.72 -13.80
CA ARG A 239 -0.71 10.96 -12.37
C ARG A 239 0.62 10.42 -11.89
N LEU A 240 1.33 11.20 -11.08
CA LEU A 240 2.65 10.84 -10.55
C LEU A 240 2.55 9.60 -9.65
N SER A 241 3.44 8.63 -9.86
CA SER A 241 3.50 7.44 -9.02
C SER A 241 4.21 7.73 -7.70
N PRO A 242 3.67 7.27 -6.55
CA PRO A 242 4.34 7.38 -5.24
C PRO A 242 5.79 6.85 -5.24
N ARG A 243 6.04 5.81 -6.04
CA ARG A 243 7.38 5.21 -6.12
C ARG A 243 8.46 6.18 -6.60
N ILE A 244 8.10 7.10 -7.50
CA ILE A 244 9.07 8.09 -8.00
C ILE A 244 9.54 8.98 -6.86
N ILE A 245 8.62 9.49 -6.05
CA ILE A 245 8.96 10.32 -4.88
C ILE A 245 9.73 9.52 -3.82
N GLN A 246 9.31 8.27 -3.56
CA GLN A 246 10.02 7.40 -2.61
C GLN A 246 11.46 7.12 -3.03
N LEU A 247 11.74 6.95 -4.33
CA LEU A 247 13.10 6.77 -4.84
C LEU A 247 13.93 8.04 -4.67
N ARG A 248 13.34 9.23 -4.91
CA ARG A 248 14.03 10.53 -4.71
C ARG A 248 14.38 10.78 -3.24
N MET A 249 13.54 10.31 -2.31
CA MET A 249 13.83 10.45 -0.87
C MET A 249 14.88 9.46 -0.37
N ALA A 250 15.15 8.39 -1.12
CA ALA A 250 16.10 7.34 -0.74
C ALA A 250 17.52 7.57 -1.30
N SER A 251 17.67 8.43 -2.31
CA SER A 251 18.95 8.88 -2.85
C SER A 251 19.54 9.98 -1.98
#